data_12d917a8f04339f93f2ba65dc273c3c5
#
_entry.id   12d917a8f04339f93f2ba65dc273c3c5
#
_cell.length_a   1.000
_cell.length_b   1.000
_cell.length_c   1.000
_cell.angle_alpha   90.00
_cell.angle_beta   90.00
_cell.angle_gamma   90.00
#
_symmetry.space_group_name_H-M   'P 1'
#
loop_
_entity.id
_entity.type
_entity.pdbx_description
1 polymer ?
#
loop_
_entity_poly.entity_id
_entity_poly.type
_entity_poly.pdbx_seq_one_letter_code
_entity_poly.pdbx_strand_id
1 'polypeptide(L)'
;MAVDSARAALEKEPGVEVVRFEHGEDPVSPAELDAFDAVLAGGLRVSRESTVGLQRLSLVARFGAGYDRVDLDGCSEAGVIVATTPAGIRRAMSTAAMAHMLALSTKYLFKRQCLYEGRWHEAAAAEHIGMGLAGRAIGYVGFGNIGQDLYRLAEPFDMRHLVYDPYLNENAADGFDIERVDFETLLAQSDVIVLLCLLTDETRHLINEGALHRMKNTAYLINVARGAIIDQAALARALASGEIAGCGLDAYDPEPIAADDPLLKLHNANLTPHALGYTDEMIRLCSELCVEAALKVRRGEEPA
;
A
#
# COMPACT_ATOMS: atom_id res chain seq x y z
N MET A 1 5.83 -16.15 -15.24
CA MET A 1 6.18 -15.33 -16.45
C MET A 1 7.09 -14.16 -16.11
N ALA A 2 6.66 -13.13 -15.38
CA ALA A 2 7.52 -11.95 -15.14
C ALA A 2 8.69 -12.22 -14.18
N VAL A 3 8.48 -13.00 -13.11
CA VAL A 3 9.55 -13.46 -12.23
C VAL A 3 10.54 -14.36 -12.98
N ASP A 4 10.06 -15.17 -13.91
CA ASP A 4 10.89 -16.04 -14.73
C ASP A 4 11.76 -15.24 -15.70
N SER A 5 11.27 -14.11 -16.23
CA SER A 5 12.07 -13.23 -17.10
C SER A 5 13.19 -12.53 -16.33
N ALA A 6 12.92 -12.06 -15.11
CA ALA A 6 13.93 -11.47 -14.23
C ALA A 6 14.99 -12.51 -13.82
N ARG A 7 14.55 -13.71 -13.45
CA ARG A 7 15.42 -14.86 -13.20
C ARG A 7 16.31 -15.17 -14.41
N ALA A 8 15.70 -15.28 -15.59
CA ALA A 8 16.43 -15.56 -16.82
C ALA A 8 17.41 -14.45 -17.23
N ALA A 9 17.18 -13.20 -16.80
CA ALA A 9 18.15 -12.13 -16.98
C ALA A 9 19.38 -12.30 -16.08
N LEU A 10 19.17 -12.62 -14.81
CA LEU A 10 20.27 -12.90 -13.87
C LEU A 10 21.07 -14.16 -14.25
N GLU A 11 20.39 -15.23 -14.69
CA GLU A 11 21.05 -16.49 -15.09
C GLU A 11 21.94 -16.35 -16.34
N LYS A 12 21.77 -15.28 -17.14
CA LYS A 12 22.65 -14.96 -18.26
C LYS A 12 23.95 -14.28 -17.86
N GLU A 13 24.00 -13.73 -16.65
CA GLU A 13 25.19 -13.06 -16.14
C GLU A 13 26.26 -14.06 -15.71
N PRO A 14 27.49 -13.99 -16.22
CA PRO A 14 28.54 -14.94 -15.87
C PRO A 14 28.81 -14.98 -14.37
N GLY A 15 28.79 -16.18 -13.76
CA GLY A 15 29.05 -16.36 -12.34
C GLY A 15 27.90 -15.94 -11.41
N VAL A 16 26.69 -15.82 -11.93
CA VAL A 16 25.46 -15.66 -11.14
C VAL A 16 24.73 -16.98 -11.08
N GLU A 17 24.40 -17.42 -9.86
CA GLU A 17 23.51 -18.52 -9.56
C GLU A 17 22.25 -17.97 -8.95
N VAL A 18 21.08 -18.32 -9.47
CA VAL A 18 19.79 -17.88 -8.95
C VAL A 18 19.09 -19.04 -8.26
N VAL A 19 18.90 -18.91 -6.96
CA VAL A 19 18.28 -19.93 -6.13
C VAL A 19 16.94 -19.40 -5.60
N ARG A 20 15.89 -20.23 -5.67
CA ARG A 20 14.65 -19.94 -4.97
C ARG A 20 14.84 -20.24 -3.48
N PHE A 21 14.70 -19.23 -2.67
CA PHE A 21 14.84 -19.30 -1.24
C PHE A 21 13.46 -19.40 -0.58
N GLU A 22 13.25 -20.44 0.20
CA GLU A 22 12.08 -20.60 1.08
C GLU A 22 12.57 -20.49 2.52
N HIS A 23 12.26 -19.36 3.17
CA HIS A 23 12.64 -19.15 4.57
C HIS A 23 11.61 -19.78 5.51
N GLY A 24 12.07 -20.34 6.62
CA GLY A 24 11.21 -20.98 7.61
C GLY A 24 10.93 -20.14 8.85
N GLU A 25 11.66 -19.05 9.05
CA GLU A 25 11.60 -18.19 10.23
C GLU A 25 11.14 -16.78 9.90
N ASP A 26 10.37 -16.15 10.79
CA ASP A 26 9.98 -14.74 10.72
C ASP A 26 10.26 -14.06 12.07
N PRO A 27 11.31 -13.24 12.22
CA PRO A 27 12.24 -12.76 11.18
C PRO A 27 13.21 -13.84 10.66
N VAL A 28 13.73 -13.62 9.43
CA VAL A 28 14.73 -14.51 8.82
C VAL A 28 16.03 -14.53 9.63
N SER A 29 16.63 -15.69 9.76
CA SER A 29 17.87 -15.85 10.53
C SER A 29 19.11 -15.32 9.79
N PRO A 30 20.20 -14.93 10.53
CA PRO A 30 21.46 -14.51 9.89
C PRO A 30 22.04 -15.59 8.98
N ALA A 31 21.98 -16.86 9.38
CA ALA A 31 22.54 -17.96 8.61
C ALA A 31 21.82 -18.16 7.27
N GLU A 32 20.51 -17.94 7.23
CA GLU A 32 19.72 -17.99 5.99
C GLU A 32 20.09 -16.83 5.06
N LEU A 33 20.26 -15.61 5.60
CA LEU A 33 20.63 -14.44 4.80
C LEU A 33 22.06 -14.55 4.27
N ASP A 34 23.02 -14.98 5.10
CA ASP A 34 24.43 -15.03 4.74
C ASP A 34 24.79 -16.18 3.79
N ALA A 35 23.81 -17.02 3.45
CA ALA A 35 23.94 -18.01 2.38
C ALA A 35 24.01 -17.36 0.98
N PHE A 36 23.62 -16.10 0.83
CA PHE A 36 23.49 -15.40 -0.44
C PHE A 36 24.26 -14.08 -0.47
N ASP A 37 24.68 -13.64 -1.67
CA ASP A 37 25.29 -12.32 -1.89
C ASP A 37 24.21 -11.22 -1.98
N ALA A 38 23.02 -11.57 -2.50
CA ALA A 38 21.87 -10.69 -2.61
C ALA A 38 20.56 -11.47 -2.41
N VAL A 39 19.59 -10.84 -1.77
CA VAL A 39 18.23 -11.38 -1.58
C VAL A 39 17.21 -10.44 -2.22
N LEU A 40 16.38 -10.98 -3.12
CA LEU A 40 15.25 -10.28 -3.72
C LEU A 40 13.96 -10.75 -3.04
N ALA A 41 13.31 -9.85 -2.27
CA ALA A 41 12.25 -10.26 -1.36
C ALA A 41 11.01 -9.36 -1.41
N GLY A 42 9.81 -9.97 -1.43
CA GLY A 42 8.52 -9.29 -1.26
C GLY A 42 8.19 -9.04 0.21
N GLY A 43 7.92 -10.10 0.97
CA GLY A 43 7.42 -10.04 2.34
C GLY A 43 8.44 -10.35 3.44
N LEU A 44 9.71 -10.53 3.14
CA LEU A 44 10.74 -10.93 4.09
C LEU A 44 10.88 -9.90 5.23
N ARG A 45 10.94 -10.39 6.48
CA ARG A 45 11.25 -9.58 7.64
C ARG A 45 12.73 -9.75 8.01
N VAL A 46 13.45 -8.64 7.97
CA VAL A 46 14.86 -8.55 8.36
C VAL A 46 14.94 -7.69 9.62
N SER A 47 15.06 -8.31 10.77
CA SER A 47 15.23 -7.62 12.05
C SER A 47 16.71 -7.28 12.30
N ARG A 48 16.99 -6.55 13.38
CA ARG A 48 18.36 -6.28 13.80
C ARG A 48 19.15 -7.56 14.08
N GLU A 49 18.49 -8.56 14.69
CA GLU A 49 19.09 -9.86 14.95
C GLU A 49 19.43 -10.61 13.67
N SER A 50 18.62 -10.42 12.62
CA SER A 50 18.87 -11.02 11.28
C SER A 50 20.17 -10.54 10.64
N THR A 51 20.70 -9.38 11.04
CA THR A 51 21.90 -8.77 10.43
C THR A 51 23.18 -9.05 11.22
N VAL A 52 23.10 -9.73 12.36
CA VAL A 52 24.26 -9.97 13.22
C VAL A 52 25.23 -10.95 12.58
N GLY A 53 26.48 -10.51 12.39
CA GLY A 53 27.58 -11.37 11.93
C GLY A 53 27.57 -11.71 10.44
N LEU A 54 26.74 -11.05 9.64
CA LEU A 54 26.73 -11.21 8.17
C LEU A 54 28.13 -10.87 7.59
N GLN A 55 28.59 -11.71 6.67
CA GLN A 55 29.88 -11.54 6.00
C GLN A 55 29.74 -11.52 4.48
N ARG A 56 28.67 -12.12 3.95
CA ARG A 56 28.48 -12.35 2.53
C ARG A 56 27.37 -11.48 1.93
N LEU A 57 26.26 -11.31 2.65
CA LEU A 57 25.13 -10.56 2.13
C LEU A 57 25.50 -9.10 1.89
N SER A 58 25.29 -8.61 0.68
CA SER A 58 25.57 -7.23 0.28
C SER A 58 24.32 -6.43 -0.07
N LEU A 59 23.18 -7.10 -0.38
CA LEU A 59 21.97 -6.46 -0.84
C LEU A 59 20.70 -7.18 -0.36
N VAL A 60 19.75 -6.40 0.15
CA VAL A 60 18.34 -6.76 0.27
C VAL A 60 17.55 -5.88 -0.69
N ALA A 61 17.09 -6.44 -1.82
CA ALA A 61 16.24 -5.74 -2.79
C ALA A 61 14.76 -6.06 -2.52
N ARG A 62 13.99 -5.03 -2.18
CA ARG A 62 12.58 -5.14 -1.79
C ARG A 62 11.65 -4.92 -2.98
N PHE A 63 10.69 -5.82 -3.19
CA PHE A 63 9.51 -5.58 -4.03
C PHE A 63 8.60 -4.58 -3.34
N GLY A 64 8.47 -3.38 -3.89
CA GLY A 64 7.64 -2.32 -3.35
C GLY A 64 8.41 -1.16 -2.73
N ALA A 65 7.71 -0.19 -2.18
CA ALA A 65 8.27 1.01 -1.57
C ALA A 65 8.44 0.90 -0.04
N GLY A 66 7.61 0.08 0.63
CA GLY A 66 7.64 -0.04 2.08
C GLY A 66 8.84 -0.85 2.57
N TYR A 67 9.50 -0.36 3.61
CA TYR A 67 10.66 -1.00 4.23
C TYR A 67 10.51 -1.19 5.75
N ASP A 68 9.32 -1.01 6.26
CA ASP A 68 8.95 -1.16 7.68
C ASP A 68 9.24 -2.55 8.27
N ARG A 69 9.45 -3.57 7.41
CA ARG A 69 9.87 -4.92 7.81
C ARG A 69 11.39 -5.15 7.75
N VAL A 70 12.18 -4.11 7.47
CA VAL A 70 13.66 -4.19 7.38
C VAL A 70 14.28 -3.20 8.35
N ASP A 71 15.10 -3.68 9.26
CA ASP A 71 15.91 -2.85 10.16
C ASP A 71 17.06 -2.22 9.37
N LEU A 72 16.88 -0.93 9.00
CA LEU A 72 17.84 -0.20 8.17
C LEU A 72 19.17 0.05 8.92
N ASP A 73 19.08 0.29 10.22
CA ASP A 73 20.29 0.53 11.05
C ASP A 73 21.12 -0.74 11.15
N GLY A 74 20.47 -1.88 11.42
CA GLY A 74 21.14 -3.18 11.44
C GLY A 74 21.74 -3.55 10.08
N CYS A 75 21.03 -3.31 8.98
CA CYS A 75 21.59 -3.49 7.62
C CYS A 75 22.79 -2.58 7.38
N SER A 76 22.72 -1.31 7.75
CA SER A 76 23.81 -0.33 7.59
C SER A 76 25.04 -0.71 8.40
N GLU A 77 24.86 -1.14 9.66
CA GLU A 77 25.95 -1.61 10.53
C GLU A 77 26.63 -2.88 9.97
N ALA A 78 25.86 -3.74 9.30
CA ALA A 78 26.37 -4.95 8.64
C ALA A 78 26.95 -4.68 7.24
N GLY A 79 26.89 -3.45 6.72
CA GLY A 79 27.32 -3.11 5.37
C GLY A 79 26.40 -3.61 4.25
N VAL A 80 25.14 -3.92 4.59
CA VAL A 80 24.14 -4.44 3.65
C VAL A 80 23.33 -3.27 3.07
N ILE A 81 23.29 -3.16 1.76
CA ILE A 81 22.49 -2.19 1.03
C ILE A 81 21.02 -2.64 1.02
N VAL A 82 20.10 -1.72 1.27
CA VAL A 82 18.66 -1.95 1.13
C VAL A 82 18.14 -1.12 -0.06
N ALA A 83 17.64 -1.79 -1.09
CA ALA A 83 17.03 -1.16 -2.25
C ALA A 83 15.53 -1.43 -2.29
N THR A 84 14.73 -0.45 -2.74
CA THR A 84 13.28 -0.56 -2.91
C THR A 84 12.88 -0.31 -4.36
N THR A 85 11.65 -0.68 -4.74
CA THR A 85 11.16 -0.53 -6.13
C THR A 85 9.93 0.39 -6.23
N PRO A 86 10.00 1.64 -5.77
CA PRO A 86 8.83 2.53 -5.72
C PRO A 86 8.25 2.84 -7.10
N ALA A 87 9.09 2.91 -8.14
CA ALA A 87 8.64 3.14 -9.51
C ALA A 87 7.80 1.97 -10.04
N GLY A 88 8.14 0.73 -9.64
CA GLY A 88 7.43 -0.47 -10.08
C GLY A 88 6.02 -0.63 -9.54
N ILE A 89 5.77 -0.11 -8.34
CA ILE A 89 4.45 -0.23 -7.68
C ILE A 89 3.54 0.98 -7.89
N ARG A 90 4.07 2.11 -8.35
CA ARG A 90 3.34 3.40 -8.39
C ARG A 90 1.97 3.27 -9.04
N ARG A 91 1.92 2.82 -10.30
CA ARG A 91 0.67 2.69 -11.07
C ARG A 91 -0.25 1.62 -10.49
N ALA A 92 0.28 0.52 -10.03
CA ALA A 92 -0.50 -0.56 -9.44
C ALA A 92 -1.24 -0.10 -8.18
N MET A 93 -0.56 0.62 -7.28
CA MET A 93 -1.17 1.10 -6.03
C MET A 93 -2.16 2.23 -6.25
N SER A 94 -1.89 3.17 -7.16
CA SER A 94 -2.87 4.19 -7.53
C SER A 94 -4.12 3.58 -8.17
N THR A 95 -3.96 2.55 -9.00
CA THR A 95 -5.09 1.80 -9.59
C THR A 95 -5.85 1.01 -8.52
N ALA A 96 -5.18 0.42 -7.54
CA ALA A 96 -5.83 -0.27 -6.42
C ALA A 96 -6.68 0.70 -5.57
N ALA A 97 -6.16 1.89 -5.25
CA ALA A 97 -6.93 2.93 -4.56
C ALA A 97 -8.15 3.37 -5.37
N MET A 98 -7.98 3.57 -6.68
CA MET A 98 -9.07 3.91 -7.59
C MET A 98 -10.12 2.80 -7.66
N ALA A 99 -9.71 1.53 -7.68
CA ALA A 99 -10.64 0.39 -7.68
C ALA A 99 -11.51 0.37 -6.42
N HIS A 100 -10.93 0.59 -5.23
CA HIS A 100 -11.70 0.73 -3.99
C HIS A 100 -12.64 1.94 -4.06
N MET A 101 -12.17 3.10 -4.52
CA MET A 101 -12.99 4.31 -4.63
C MET A 101 -14.21 4.08 -5.52
N LEU A 102 -14.03 3.51 -6.70
CA LEU A 102 -15.13 3.23 -7.62
C LEU A 102 -16.08 2.14 -7.10
N ALA A 103 -15.54 1.10 -6.47
CA ALA A 103 -16.37 0.03 -5.89
C ALA A 103 -17.24 0.54 -4.73
N LEU A 104 -16.68 1.40 -3.87
CA LEU A 104 -17.41 2.01 -2.74
C LEU A 104 -18.43 3.02 -3.22
N SER A 105 -18.04 3.97 -4.07
CA SER A 105 -18.91 5.03 -4.56
C SER A 105 -20.12 4.48 -5.32
N THR A 106 -19.97 3.42 -6.09
CA THR A 106 -21.07 2.76 -6.82
C THR A 106 -21.82 1.72 -6.00
N LYS A 107 -21.34 1.38 -4.79
CA LYS A 107 -21.79 0.23 -3.98
C LYS A 107 -21.73 -1.09 -4.77
N TYR A 108 -20.68 -1.25 -5.59
CA TYR A 108 -20.58 -2.34 -6.56
C TYR A 108 -20.70 -3.72 -5.91
N LEU A 109 -19.94 -3.98 -4.83
CA LEU A 109 -19.93 -5.30 -4.19
C LEU A 109 -21.29 -5.65 -3.59
N PHE A 110 -21.97 -4.69 -2.93
CA PHE A 110 -23.32 -4.88 -2.42
C PHE A 110 -24.32 -5.19 -3.54
N LYS A 111 -24.33 -4.39 -4.61
CA LYS A 111 -25.24 -4.59 -5.75
C LYS A 111 -24.98 -5.92 -6.47
N ARG A 112 -23.71 -6.27 -6.61
CA ARG A 112 -23.33 -7.60 -7.13
C ARG A 112 -23.90 -8.71 -6.25
N GLN A 113 -23.73 -8.62 -4.94
CA GLN A 113 -24.25 -9.59 -3.98
C GLN A 113 -25.78 -9.74 -4.10
N CYS A 114 -26.50 -8.62 -4.11
CA CYS A 114 -27.95 -8.62 -4.32
C CYS A 114 -28.38 -9.36 -5.58
N LEU A 115 -27.65 -9.15 -6.69
CA LEU A 115 -27.94 -9.85 -7.95
C LEU A 115 -27.80 -11.37 -7.83
N TYR A 116 -26.69 -11.84 -7.24
CA TYR A 116 -26.45 -13.28 -7.05
C TYR A 116 -27.44 -13.95 -6.10
N GLU A 117 -28.00 -13.19 -5.16
CA GLU A 117 -29.00 -13.64 -4.20
C GLU A 117 -30.45 -13.43 -4.67
N GLY A 118 -30.66 -12.97 -5.90
CA GLY A 118 -32.00 -12.70 -6.46
C GLY A 118 -32.72 -11.48 -5.88
N ARG A 119 -32.02 -10.59 -5.18
CA ARG A 119 -32.53 -9.37 -4.51
C ARG A 119 -32.49 -8.15 -5.44
N TRP A 120 -32.97 -8.27 -6.66
CA TRP A 120 -32.90 -7.24 -7.70
C TRP A 120 -33.44 -5.90 -7.26
N HIS A 121 -34.64 -5.87 -6.68
CA HIS A 121 -35.30 -4.61 -6.30
C HIS A 121 -34.60 -3.90 -5.13
N GLU A 122 -34.01 -4.64 -4.21
CA GLU A 122 -33.24 -4.09 -3.11
C GLU A 122 -31.98 -3.36 -3.62
N ALA A 123 -31.28 -3.93 -4.62
CA ALA A 123 -30.12 -3.29 -5.22
C ALA A 123 -30.42 -1.90 -5.85
N ALA A 124 -31.66 -1.67 -6.23
CA ALA A 124 -32.12 -0.41 -6.83
C ALA A 124 -32.86 0.50 -5.84
N ALA A 125 -33.00 0.13 -4.59
CA ALA A 125 -33.69 0.92 -3.57
C ALA A 125 -32.93 2.23 -3.27
N ALA A 126 -33.66 3.25 -2.83
CA ALA A 126 -33.14 4.61 -2.63
C ALA A 126 -31.99 4.66 -1.61
N GLU A 127 -32.04 3.85 -0.56
CA GLU A 127 -30.99 3.73 0.47
C GLU A 127 -29.68 3.13 -0.08
N HIS A 128 -29.72 2.50 -1.25
CA HIS A 128 -28.57 1.89 -1.90
C HIS A 128 -28.07 2.65 -3.13
N ILE A 129 -28.51 3.89 -3.30
CA ILE A 129 -27.94 4.79 -4.31
C ILE A 129 -26.46 5.05 -3.97
N GLY A 130 -25.62 4.99 -4.98
CA GLY A 130 -24.19 5.29 -4.87
C GLY A 130 -23.91 6.80 -4.78
N MET A 131 -22.68 7.15 -4.50
CA MET A 131 -22.17 8.51 -4.46
C MET A 131 -21.61 8.90 -5.83
N GLY A 132 -22.12 9.97 -6.45
CA GLY A 132 -21.48 10.60 -7.62
C GLY A 132 -20.19 11.31 -7.18
N LEU A 133 -19.15 11.27 -8.01
CA LEU A 133 -17.82 11.80 -7.65
C LEU A 133 -17.64 13.29 -8.02
N ALA A 134 -18.27 13.76 -9.09
CA ALA A 134 -18.13 15.14 -9.55
C ALA A 134 -18.49 16.15 -8.46
N GLY A 135 -17.62 17.12 -8.21
CA GLY A 135 -17.75 18.13 -7.16
C GLY A 135 -17.48 17.63 -5.73
N ARG A 136 -17.22 16.34 -5.54
CA ARG A 136 -16.81 15.77 -4.24
C ARG A 136 -15.34 16.01 -3.96
N ALA A 137 -14.94 15.87 -2.70
CA ALA A 137 -13.55 16.04 -2.29
C ALA A 137 -12.87 14.69 -2.06
N ILE A 138 -11.73 14.49 -2.70
CA ILE A 138 -10.79 13.42 -2.37
C ILE A 138 -9.66 13.98 -1.52
N GLY A 139 -9.39 13.36 -0.36
CA GLY A 139 -8.30 13.72 0.56
C GLY A 139 -7.15 12.72 0.43
N TYR A 140 -5.97 13.22 0.21
CA TYR A 140 -4.74 12.44 0.13
C TYR A 140 -3.95 12.61 1.44
N VAL A 141 -3.78 11.53 2.18
CA VAL A 141 -2.84 11.50 3.31
C VAL A 141 -1.50 10.96 2.80
N GLY A 142 -0.59 11.89 2.47
CA GLY A 142 0.61 11.64 1.69
C GLY A 142 0.42 11.91 0.19
N PHE A 143 1.32 12.71 -0.40
CA PHE A 143 1.26 13.10 -1.83
C PHE A 143 2.60 12.86 -2.55
N GLY A 144 3.22 11.71 -2.26
CA GLY A 144 4.39 11.22 -2.98
C GLY A 144 4.04 10.64 -4.36
N ASN A 145 4.92 9.78 -4.88
CA ASN A 145 4.77 9.20 -6.24
C ASN A 145 3.41 8.54 -6.49
N ILE A 146 2.85 7.82 -5.51
CA ILE A 146 1.56 7.14 -5.64
C ILE A 146 0.42 8.16 -5.58
N GLY A 147 0.49 9.15 -4.67
CA GLY A 147 -0.53 10.19 -4.55
C GLY A 147 -0.65 11.04 -5.80
N GLN A 148 0.48 11.44 -6.39
CA GLN A 148 0.53 12.18 -7.64
C GLN A 148 0.00 11.36 -8.83
N ASP A 149 0.26 10.05 -8.85
CA ASP A 149 -0.28 9.18 -9.89
C ASP A 149 -1.78 8.95 -9.72
N LEU A 150 -2.26 8.81 -8.47
CA LEU A 150 -3.68 8.72 -8.15
C LEU A 150 -4.43 10.02 -8.53
N TYR A 151 -3.81 11.19 -8.29
CA TYR A 151 -4.36 12.47 -8.76
C TYR A 151 -4.64 12.43 -10.27
N ARG A 152 -3.64 12.00 -11.09
CA ARG A 152 -3.82 11.93 -12.55
C ARG A 152 -4.92 10.94 -12.98
N LEU A 153 -5.17 9.89 -12.20
CA LEU A 153 -6.28 8.97 -12.45
C LEU A 153 -7.62 9.54 -12.00
N ALA A 154 -7.64 10.37 -10.96
CA ALA A 154 -8.85 10.95 -10.38
C ALA A 154 -9.27 12.28 -11.02
N GLU A 155 -8.34 13.01 -11.63
CA GLU A 155 -8.59 14.31 -12.27
C GLU A 155 -9.81 14.31 -13.22
N PRO A 156 -10.01 13.31 -14.10
CA PRO A 156 -11.17 13.26 -15.00
C PRO A 156 -12.53 13.07 -14.32
N PHE A 157 -12.56 12.89 -13.01
CA PHE A 157 -13.82 12.75 -12.26
C PHE A 157 -14.33 14.06 -11.67
N ASP A 158 -13.68 15.19 -12.00
CA ASP A 158 -14.06 16.54 -11.56
C ASP A 158 -14.21 16.66 -10.03
N MET A 159 -13.30 16.02 -9.29
CA MET A 159 -13.23 16.07 -7.82
C MET A 159 -12.40 17.28 -7.38
N ARG A 160 -12.63 17.77 -6.16
CA ARG A 160 -11.69 18.64 -5.44
C ARG A 160 -10.60 17.78 -4.81
N HIS A 161 -9.33 18.20 -4.90
CA HIS A 161 -8.19 17.44 -4.42
C HIS A 161 -7.57 18.12 -3.18
N LEU A 162 -7.80 17.55 -1.99
CA LEU A 162 -7.26 18.02 -0.72
C LEU A 162 -6.03 17.19 -0.35
N VAL A 163 -4.94 17.83 0.02
CA VAL A 163 -3.68 17.15 0.34
C VAL A 163 -3.21 17.50 1.73
N TYR A 164 -3.00 16.50 2.57
CA TYR A 164 -2.23 16.58 3.78
C TYR A 164 -0.93 15.77 3.64
N ASP A 165 0.17 16.47 3.55
CA ASP A 165 1.52 15.88 3.56
C ASP A 165 2.48 16.92 4.19
N PRO A 166 2.90 16.73 5.45
CA PRO A 166 3.78 17.68 6.13
C PRO A 166 5.17 17.78 5.52
N TYR A 167 5.56 16.80 4.70
CA TYR A 167 6.88 16.72 4.06
C TYR A 167 6.83 17.08 2.57
N LEU A 168 5.66 17.48 2.05
CA LEU A 168 5.52 17.83 0.64
C LEU A 168 6.32 19.07 0.30
N ASN A 169 7.31 18.89 -0.56
CA ASN A 169 8.07 20.01 -1.12
C ASN A 169 7.16 20.89 -2.01
N GLU A 170 7.33 22.21 -1.95
CA GLU A 170 6.54 23.14 -2.78
C GLU A 170 6.64 22.81 -4.27
N ASN A 171 7.84 22.54 -4.76
CA ASN A 171 8.09 22.20 -6.17
C ASN A 171 7.46 20.84 -6.57
N ALA A 172 7.22 19.94 -5.63
CA ALA A 172 6.60 18.64 -5.92
C ALA A 172 5.09 18.73 -6.14
N ALA A 173 4.50 19.87 -5.79
CA ALA A 173 3.08 20.19 -6.03
C ALA A 173 2.83 20.91 -7.37
N ASP A 174 3.90 21.35 -8.05
CA ASP A 174 3.82 22.10 -9.31
C ASP A 174 3.12 21.26 -10.39
N GLY A 175 2.15 21.87 -11.04
CA GLY A 175 1.38 21.24 -12.11
C GLY A 175 0.21 20.35 -11.64
N PHE A 176 -0.11 20.34 -10.34
CA PHE A 176 -1.29 19.71 -9.78
C PHE A 176 -2.25 20.77 -9.25
N ASP A 177 -3.54 20.65 -9.58
CA ASP A 177 -4.60 21.48 -9.01
C ASP A 177 -5.06 20.87 -7.69
N ILE A 178 -4.31 21.16 -6.63
CA ILE A 178 -4.52 20.62 -5.27
C ILE A 178 -4.63 21.75 -4.25
N GLU A 179 -5.41 21.51 -3.22
CA GLU A 179 -5.53 22.35 -2.03
C GLU A 179 -4.77 21.69 -0.87
N ARG A 180 -3.68 22.33 -0.43
CA ARG A 180 -2.92 21.88 0.75
C ARG A 180 -3.66 22.31 2.01
N VAL A 181 -3.98 21.35 2.86
CA VAL A 181 -4.76 21.57 4.08
C VAL A 181 -4.09 20.89 5.29
N ASP A 182 -4.48 21.27 6.49
CA ASP A 182 -4.13 20.52 7.69
C ASP A 182 -4.94 19.20 7.78
N PHE A 183 -4.51 18.32 8.66
CA PHE A 183 -5.12 17.00 8.81
C PHE A 183 -6.60 17.06 9.22
N GLU A 184 -6.94 17.94 10.14
CA GLU A 184 -8.31 18.14 10.64
C GLU A 184 -9.25 18.61 9.52
N THR A 185 -8.79 19.57 8.72
CA THR A 185 -9.52 20.08 7.55
C THR A 185 -9.70 18.98 6.51
N LEU A 186 -8.67 18.17 6.23
CA LEU A 186 -8.78 17.04 5.32
C LEU A 186 -9.86 16.06 5.78
N LEU A 187 -9.83 15.65 7.06
CA LEU A 187 -10.83 14.73 7.62
C LEU A 187 -12.25 15.27 7.48
N ALA A 188 -12.47 16.55 7.85
CA ALA A 188 -13.79 17.15 7.88
C ALA A 188 -14.35 17.44 6.48
N GLN A 189 -13.53 17.70 5.48
CA GLN A 189 -13.98 18.14 4.17
C GLN A 189 -13.98 17.05 3.09
N SER A 190 -13.26 15.96 3.27
CA SER A 190 -13.16 14.89 2.26
C SER A 190 -14.42 14.00 2.24
N ASP A 191 -14.82 13.60 1.04
CA ASP A 191 -15.84 12.57 0.82
C ASP A 191 -15.20 11.18 0.61
N VAL A 192 -13.94 11.17 0.15
CA VAL A 192 -13.07 9.98 0.08
C VAL A 192 -11.72 10.35 0.65
N ILE A 193 -11.20 9.57 1.58
CA ILE A 193 -9.85 9.75 2.14
C ILE A 193 -9.00 8.54 1.74
N VAL A 194 -7.82 8.80 1.18
CA VAL A 194 -6.89 7.76 0.75
C VAL A 194 -5.57 7.88 1.51
N LEU A 195 -5.19 6.80 2.19
CA LEU A 195 -3.94 6.71 2.94
C LEU A 195 -2.82 6.22 2.00
N LEU A 196 -1.79 7.05 1.83
CA LEU A 196 -0.67 6.85 0.91
C LEU A 196 0.68 7.17 1.57
N CYS A 197 0.66 7.50 2.87
CA CYS A 197 1.86 7.80 3.64
C CYS A 197 2.60 6.52 4.06
N LEU A 198 3.86 6.68 4.45
CA LEU A 198 4.64 5.61 5.06
C LEU A 198 4.15 5.33 6.49
N LEU A 199 4.34 4.10 6.95
CA LEU A 199 4.17 3.76 8.35
C LEU A 199 5.43 4.18 9.13
N THR A 200 5.26 5.10 10.06
CA THR A 200 6.26 5.58 11.01
C THR A 200 5.63 5.66 12.40
N ASP A 201 6.40 6.01 13.41
CA ASP A 201 5.83 6.25 14.76
C ASP A 201 4.80 7.39 14.74
N GLU A 202 4.97 8.40 13.89
CA GLU A 202 4.05 9.53 13.75
C GLU A 202 2.74 9.16 13.02
N THR A 203 2.79 8.19 12.12
CA THR A 203 1.63 7.76 11.32
C THR A 203 0.95 6.51 11.86
N ARG A 204 1.53 5.85 12.85
CA ARG A 204 0.89 4.72 13.53
C ARG A 204 -0.38 5.17 14.23
N HIS A 205 -1.50 4.52 13.89
CA HIS A 205 -2.83 4.87 14.37
C HIS A 205 -3.18 6.35 14.13
N LEU A 206 -2.67 6.94 13.04
CA LEU A 206 -3.05 8.28 12.60
C LEU A 206 -4.58 8.38 12.44
N ILE A 207 -5.19 7.32 11.89
CA ILE A 207 -6.65 7.17 11.83
C ILE A 207 -7.09 6.39 13.08
N ASN A 208 -7.24 7.12 14.18
CA ASN A 208 -7.80 6.64 15.43
C ASN A 208 -9.29 7.01 15.57
N GLU A 209 -9.90 6.69 16.70
CA GLU A 209 -11.31 7.00 16.98
C GLU A 209 -11.62 8.49 16.83
N GLY A 210 -10.74 9.37 17.31
CA GLY A 210 -10.90 10.83 17.16
C GLY A 210 -10.84 11.29 15.71
N ALA A 211 -9.99 10.71 14.89
CA ALA A 211 -9.91 10.99 13.46
C ALA A 211 -11.18 10.52 12.73
N LEU A 212 -11.65 9.30 13.02
CA LEU A 212 -12.89 8.76 12.47
C LEU A 212 -14.10 9.63 12.80
N HIS A 213 -14.19 10.10 14.05
CA HIS A 213 -15.27 10.99 14.48
C HIS A 213 -15.31 12.34 13.74
N ARG A 214 -14.16 12.81 13.24
CA ARG A 214 -14.10 14.06 12.46
C ARG A 214 -14.46 13.89 10.99
N MET A 215 -14.46 12.66 10.48
CA MET A 215 -14.85 12.38 9.09
C MET A 215 -16.34 12.63 8.89
N LYS A 216 -16.73 12.89 7.64
CA LYS A 216 -18.15 12.92 7.29
C LYS A 216 -18.76 11.52 7.47
N ASN A 217 -19.98 11.43 7.95
CA ASN A 217 -20.69 10.15 8.05
C ASN A 217 -20.98 9.51 6.67
N THR A 218 -20.85 10.29 5.60
CA THR A 218 -20.93 9.83 4.21
C THR A 218 -19.58 9.49 3.59
N ALA A 219 -18.47 9.69 4.32
CA ALA A 219 -17.13 9.51 3.78
C ALA A 219 -16.72 8.05 3.67
N TYR A 220 -15.85 7.79 2.71
CA TYR A 220 -15.14 6.52 2.54
C TYR A 220 -13.67 6.66 2.92
N LEU A 221 -13.13 5.68 3.65
CA LEU A 221 -11.72 5.56 3.97
C LEU A 221 -11.07 4.47 3.14
N ILE A 222 -9.98 4.77 2.45
CA ILE A 222 -9.24 3.82 1.62
C ILE A 222 -7.81 3.69 2.15
N ASN A 223 -7.36 2.46 2.41
CA ASN A 223 -6.00 2.18 2.81
C ASN A 223 -5.35 1.15 1.89
N VAL A 224 -4.41 1.60 1.08
CA VAL A 224 -3.54 0.78 0.24
C VAL A 224 -2.07 0.94 0.65
N ALA A 225 -1.82 1.46 1.85
CA ALA A 225 -0.49 1.67 2.42
C ALA A 225 -0.14 0.58 3.43
N ARG A 226 -0.39 0.82 4.74
CA ARG A 226 -0.13 -0.14 5.83
C ARG A 226 -1.29 -0.18 6.81
N GLY A 227 -1.65 -1.37 7.31
CA GLY A 227 -2.74 -1.57 8.25
C GLY A 227 -2.59 -0.74 9.52
N ALA A 228 -1.40 -0.74 10.12
CA ALA A 228 -1.12 -0.05 11.38
C ALA A 228 -1.21 1.51 11.32
N ILE A 229 -1.47 2.10 10.16
CA ILE A 229 -1.84 3.53 10.06
C ILE A 229 -3.24 3.76 10.64
N ILE A 230 -4.07 2.73 10.68
CA ILE A 230 -5.43 2.75 11.23
C ILE A 230 -5.46 1.99 12.55
N ASP A 231 -6.15 2.53 13.56
CA ASP A 231 -6.67 1.72 14.66
C ASP A 231 -7.81 0.84 14.10
N GLN A 232 -7.48 -0.41 13.75
CA GLN A 232 -8.41 -1.35 13.09
C GLN A 232 -9.65 -1.63 13.94
N ALA A 233 -9.50 -1.68 15.27
CA ALA A 233 -10.62 -1.90 16.18
C ALA A 233 -11.56 -0.68 16.22
N ALA A 234 -11.02 0.54 16.24
CA ALA A 234 -11.81 1.76 16.13
C ALA A 234 -12.55 1.85 14.80
N LEU A 235 -11.88 1.51 13.69
CA LEU A 235 -12.50 1.47 12.37
C LEU A 235 -13.67 0.49 12.32
N ALA A 236 -13.51 -0.72 12.85
CA ALA A 236 -14.60 -1.70 12.88
C ALA A 236 -15.83 -1.18 13.65
N ARG A 237 -15.63 -0.48 14.78
CA ARG A 237 -16.72 0.16 15.55
C ARG A 237 -17.38 1.28 14.75
N ALA A 238 -16.60 2.17 14.12
CA ALA A 238 -17.11 3.29 13.33
C ALA A 238 -17.94 2.82 12.12
N LEU A 239 -17.50 1.76 11.45
CA LEU A 239 -18.25 1.15 10.35
C LEU A 239 -19.56 0.49 10.82
N ALA A 240 -19.50 -0.23 11.94
CA ALA A 240 -20.68 -0.91 12.49
C ALA A 240 -21.74 0.07 12.99
N SER A 241 -21.33 1.23 13.51
CA SER A 241 -22.24 2.31 13.98
C SER A 241 -22.73 3.22 12.84
N GLY A 242 -22.12 3.16 11.64
CA GLY A 242 -22.42 4.07 10.55
C GLY A 242 -21.82 5.47 10.74
N GLU A 243 -20.80 5.61 11.56
CA GLU A 243 -20.05 6.86 11.77
C GLU A 243 -19.33 7.31 10.50
N ILE A 244 -18.86 6.35 9.68
CA ILE A 244 -18.44 6.55 8.29
C ILE A 244 -19.18 5.61 7.36
N ALA A 245 -19.30 5.96 6.09
CA ALA A 245 -20.10 5.19 5.13
C ALA A 245 -19.50 3.84 4.76
N GLY A 246 -18.17 3.72 4.74
CA GLY A 246 -17.50 2.48 4.40
C GLY A 246 -15.99 2.63 4.29
N CYS A 247 -15.31 1.51 4.05
CA CYS A 247 -13.87 1.49 3.82
C CYS A 247 -13.46 0.55 2.68
N GLY A 248 -12.28 0.82 2.10
CA GLY A 248 -11.57 -0.07 1.18
C GLY A 248 -10.17 -0.36 1.72
N LEU A 249 -9.89 -1.59 2.09
CA LEU A 249 -8.61 -1.96 2.71
C LEU A 249 -7.92 -3.05 1.90
N ASP A 250 -6.63 -2.82 1.64
CA ASP A 250 -5.71 -3.84 1.10
C ASP A 250 -4.56 -4.14 2.08
N ALA A 251 -4.58 -3.56 3.30
CA ALA A 251 -3.57 -3.78 4.34
C ALA A 251 -4.23 -3.79 5.73
N TYR A 252 -3.70 -4.62 6.63
CA TYR A 252 -4.26 -4.90 7.95
C TYR A 252 -3.19 -4.88 9.04
N ASP A 253 -3.61 -4.84 10.30
CA ASP A 253 -2.75 -5.04 11.46
C ASP A 253 -3.48 -5.92 12.51
N PRO A 254 -3.05 -7.21 12.70
CA PRO A 254 -1.96 -7.90 12.02
C PRO A 254 -2.29 -8.41 10.59
N GLU A 255 -1.25 -8.78 9.85
CA GLU A 255 -1.34 -9.53 8.60
C GLU A 255 -0.76 -10.94 8.77
N PRO A 256 -1.50 -11.99 8.35
CA PRO A 256 -2.87 -11.99 7.83
C PRO A 256 -3.90 -11.52 8.85
N ILE A 257 -5.02 -10.93 8.36
CA ILE A 257 -6.17 -10.59 9.21
C ILE A 257 -6.73 -11.84 9.88
N ALA A 258 -7.13 -11.75 11.15
CA ALA A 258 -7.72 -12.88 11.87
C ALA A 258 -9.06 -13.31 11.24
N ALA A 259 -9.29 -14.63 11.18
CA ALA A 259 -10.49 -15.18 10.53
C ALA A 259 -11.82 -14.78 11.20
N ASP A 260 -11.78 -14.36 12.45
CA ASP A 260 -12.92 -13.88 13.24
C ASP A 260 -13.00 -12.36 13.36
N ASP A 261 -12.11 -11.63 12.68
CA ASP A 261 -12.07 -10.16 12.72
C ASP A 261 -13.45 -9.56 12.37
N PRO A 262 -13.93 -8.58 13.16
CA PRO A 262 -15.22 -7.95 12.93
C PRO A 262 -15.36 -7.33 11.53
N LEU A 263 -14.29 -6.80 10.93
CA LEU A 263 -14.31 -6.20 9.59
C LEU A 263 -14.81 -7.17 8.53
N LEU A 264 -14.50 -8.48 8.65
CA LEU A 264 -14.92 -9.50 7.69
C LEU A 264 -16.44 -9.73 7.64
N LYS A 265 -17.18 -9.21 8.63
CA LYS A 265 -18.63 -9.34 8.74
C LYS A 265 -19.39 -8.09 8.28
N LEU A 266 -18.67 -7.02 7.95
CA LEU A 266 -19.24 -5.72 7.60
C LEU A 266 -19.44 -5.61 6.08
N HIS A 267 -20.64 -5.35 5.64
CA HIS A 267 -21.00 -5.24 4.22
C HIS A 267 -20.57 -3.89 3.58
N ASN A 268 -20.19 -2.92 4.41
CA ASN A 268 -19.64 -1.63 3.99
C ASN A 268 -18.09 -1.58 4.04
N ALA A 269 -17.45 -2.73 4.21
CA ALA A 269 -16.00 -2.90 4.13
C ALA A 269 -15.63 -3.69 2.86
N ASN A 270 -14.92 -3.05 1.93
CA ASN A 270 -14.35 -3.69 0.75
C ASN A 270 -12.92 -4.14 1.09
N LEU A 271 -12.72 -5.43 1.28
CA LEU A 271 -11.47 -5.99 1.80
C LEU A 271 -10.77 -6.84 0.73
N THR A 272 -9.45 -6.67 0.59
CA THR A 272 -8.59 -7.46 -0.30
C THR A 272 -7.31 -7.88 0.43
N PRO A 273 -6.71 -9.04 0.10
CA PRO A 273 -5.68 -9.68 0.92
C PRO A 273 -4.26 -9.17 0.61
N HIS A 274 -4.01 -7.85 0.67
CA HIS A 274 -2.74 -7.18 0.36
C HIS A 274 -2.19 -7.58 -1.03
N ALA A 275 -3.07 -7.72 -2.00
CA ALA A 275 -2.77 -8.20 -3.35
C ALA A 275 -3.51 -7.44 -4.46
N LEU A 276 -4.28 -6.40 -4.12
CA LEU A 276 -5.04 -5.65 -5.12
C LEU A 276 -4.14 -4.95 -6.13
N GLY A 277 -2.92 -4.59 -5.71
CA GLY A 277 -1.88 -4.04 -6.57
C GLY A 277 -1.09 -5.08 -7.38
N TYR A 278 -1.32 -6.39 -7.19
CA TYR A 278 -0.55 -7.43 -7.87
C TYR A 278 -1.04 -7.58 -9.32
N THR A 279 -0.34 -6.89 -10.23
CA THR A 279 -0.56 -6.97 -11.67
C THR A 279 0.68 -7.54 -12.36
N ASP A 280 0.52 -8.05 -13.57
CA ASP A 280 1.63 -8.51 -14.41
C ASP A 280 2.67 -7.40 -14.65
N GLU A 281 2.21 -6.16 -14.86
CA GLU A 281 3.07 -4.99 -15.01
C GLU A 281 3.88 -4.70 -13.74
N MET A 282 3.22 -4.69 -12.57
CA MET A 282 3.89 -4.44 -11.29
C MET A 282 4.96 -5.51 -11.01
N ILE A 283 4.61 -6.79 -11.18
CA ILE A 283 5.55 -7.88 -10.95
C ILE A 283 6.74 -7.77 -11.90
N ARG A 284 6.51 -7.47 -13.17
CA ARG A 284 7.58 -7.29 -14.16
C ARG A 284 8.49 -6.12 -13.79
N LEU A 285 7.92 -4.94 -13.53
CA LEU A 285 8.70 -3.73 -13.22
C LEU A 285 9.50 -3.88 -11.92
N CYS A 286 8.89 -4.38 -10.85
CA CYS A 286 9.61 -4.62 -9.60
C CYS A 286 10.72 -5.66 -9.77
N SER A 287 10.48 -6.72 -10.55
CA SER A 287 11.50 -7.73 -10.83
C SER A 287 12.69 -7.13 -11.60
N GLU A 288 12.43 -6.33 -12.63
CA GLU A 288 13.45 -5.64 -13.42
C GLU A 288 14.29 -4.70 -12.55
N LEU A 289 13.65 -3.91 -11.68
CA LEU A 289 14.34 -2.99 -10.76
C LEU A 289 15.18 -3.73 -9.71
N CYS A 290 14.67 -4.83 -9.14
CA CYS A 290 15.45 -5.65 -8.22
C CYS A 290 16.68 -6.28 -8.90
N VAL A 291 16.53 -6.76 -10.14
CA VAL A 291 17.65 -7.30 -10.93
C VAL A 291 18.68 -6.21 -11.22
N GLU A 292 18.23 -5.02 -11.63
CA GLU A 292 19.11 -3.87 -11.86
C GLU A 292 19.91 -3.51 -10.60
N ALA A 293 19.23 -3.46 -9.44
CA ALA A 293 19.89 -3.19 -8.15
C ALA A 293 20.96 -4.24 -7.84
N ALA A 294 20.66 -5.53 -8.02
CA ALA A 294 21.60 -6.61 -7.77
C ALA A 294 22.83 -6.53 -8.69
N LEU A 295 22.63 -6.23 -9.97
CA LEU A 295 23.72 -6.10 -10.93
C LEU A 295 24.58 -4.86 -10.68
N LYS A 296 23.98 -3.73 -10.24
CA LYS A 296 24.72 -2.53 -9.84
C LYS A 296 25.61 -2.80 -8.62
N VAL A 297 25.02 -3.36 -7.55
CA VAL A 297 25.79 -3.68 -6.33
C VAL A 297 26.95 -4.64 -6.64
N ARG A 298 26.70 -5.65 -7.48
CA ARG A 298 27.78 -6.57 -7.93
C ARG A 298 28.92 -5.85 -8.64
N ARG A 299 28.66 -4.76 -9.37
CA ARG A 299 29.67 -3.93 -10.04
C ARG A 299 30.31 -2.88 -9.14
N GLY A 300 29.92 -2.79 -7.86
CA GLY A 300 30.33 -1.76 -6.93
C GLY A 300 29.70 -0.39 -7.19
N GLU A 301 28.55 -0.38 -7.88
CA GLU A 301 27.74 0.82 -8.17
C GLU A 301 26.60 0.92 -7.14
N GLU A 302 26.19 2.16 -6.83
CA GLU A 302 25.00 2.38 -6.00
C GLU A 302 23.72 2.04 -6.78
N PRO A 303 22.78 1.23 -6.23
CA PRO A 303 21.47 1.06 -6.81
C PRO A 303 20.66 2.35 -6.76
N ALA A 304 19.72 2.52 -7.71
CA ALA A 304 18.86 3.70 -7.78
C ALA A 304 17.75 3.64 -6.72
#